data_0bc2c09184a03559655db4d8ae699849
#
_entry.id   0bc2c09184a03559655db4d8ae699849
#
_cell.length_a   1.000
_cell.length_b   1.000
_cell.length_c   1.000
_cell.angle_alpha   90.00
_cell.angle_beta   90.00
_cell.angle_gamma   90.00
#
_symmetry.space_group_name_H-M   'P 1'
#
loop_
_entity.id
_entity.type
_entity.pdbx_description
1 polymer ?
#
loop_
_entity_poly.entity_id
_entity_poly.type
_entity_poly.pdbx_seq_one_letter_code
_entity_poly.pdbx_strand_id
1 'polypeptide(L)'
;MSLNIAICDDDSNICNLLHNIITTFQFQNNIDFHVHTFQSGNALLNKCKTDESFHVIFLDIELSDSNGLEIAKQIRKSNRYVKIIFVSSHPEYSISSFSVHPYYFLTKPFTNEAVMKLLSEVLYDIQASKLLYTIIDTSGGQQSVNLHDVIYLFTIDSKKEIIGFSLGKKKINAKGTIKSWNQKLCSYGFAICYQGYLINLAHIHYITSDQVIMDTMEQLPLKRSLRSEIQKLYLNQVNYFDESRKGEL
;
A
#
# COMPACT_ATOMS: atom_id res chain seq x y z
N MET A 1 -9.00 8.41 15.87
CA MET A 1 -8.67 7.35 14.89
C MET A 1 -7.85 6.32 15.61
N SER A 2 -8.31 5.09 15.68
CA SER A 2 -7.54 4.03 16.32
C SER A 2 -6.74 3.25 15.25
N LEU A 3 -5.47 2.96 15.50
CA LEU A 3 -4.59 2.22 14.63
C LEU A 3 -3.98 1.02 15.35
N ASN A 4 -4.06 -0.16 14.74
CA ASN A 4 -3.45 -1.37 15.27
C ASN A 4 -2.00 -1.47 14.81
N ILE A 5 -1.07 -1.56 15.74
CA ILE A 5 0.38 -1.72 15.52
C ILE A 5 0.82 -3.04 16.10
N ALA A 6 1.57 -3.83 15.33
CA ALA A 6 2.24 -5.00 15.82
C ALA A 6 3.76 -4.75 15.97
N ILE A 7 4.35 -5.31 17.01
CA ILE A 7 5.80 -5.39 17.21
C ILE A 7 6.11 -6.89 17.33
N CYS A 8 7.02 -7.39 16.51
CA CYS A 8 7.43 -8.78 16.53
C CYS A 8 8.96 -8.88 16.55
N ASP A 9 9.50 -9.29 17.70
CA ASP A 9 10.92 -9.43 17.98
C ASP A 9 11.06 -10.44 19.12
N ASP A 10 11.99 -11.39 19.05
CA ASP A 10 12.20 -12.36 20.13
C ASP A 10 12.96 -11.76 21.32
N ASP A 11 13.63 -10.61 21.13
CA ASP A 11 14.17 -9.82 22.24
C ASP A 11 13.07 -8.95 22.88
N SER A 12 12.67 -9.34 24.08
CA SER A 12 11.69 -8.58 24.88
C SER A 12 12.11 -7.13 25.18
N ASN A 13 13.42 -6.84 25.24
CA ASN A 13 13.92 -5.49 25.49
C ASN A 13 13.62 -4.58 24.27
N ILE A 14 13.79 -5.10 23.05
CA ILE A 14 13.45 -4.38 21.83
C ILE A 14 11.94 -4.16 21.74
N CYS A 15 11.14 -5.20 22.03
CA CYS A 15 9.69 -5.07 22.11
C CYS A 15 9.26 -3.96 23.09
N ASN A 16 9.82 -3.96 24.30
CA ASN A 16 9.51 -2.96 25.33
C ASN A 16 9.98 -1.56 24.91
N LEU A 17 11.16 -1.44 24.31
CA LEU A 17 11.69 -0.17 23.83
C LEU A 17 10.77 0.44 22.78
N LEU A 18 10.42 -0.32 21.73
CA LEU A 18 9.50 0.14 20.68
C LEU A 18 8.12 0.47 21.24
N HIS A 19 7.57 -0.36 22.12
CA HIS A 19 6.30 -0.11 22.79
C HIS A 19 6.31 1.23 23.54
N ASN A 20 7.35 1.52 24.30
CA ASN A 20 7.49 2.75 25.06
C ASN A 20 7.60 3.98 24.13
N ILE A 21 8.37 3.89 23.05
CA ILE A 21 8.48 4.98 22.06
C ILE A 21 7.14 5.24 21.40
N ILE A 22 6.42 4.19 20.97
CA ILE A 22 5.10 4.31 20.32
C ILE A 22 4.09 4.90 21.29
N THR A 23 4.10 4.47 22.55
CA THR A 23 3.20 5.03 23.59
C THR A 23 3.50 6.50 23.87
N THR A 24 4.78 6.87 23.95
CA THR A 24 5.18 8.28 24.10
C THR A 24 4.71 9.13 22.93
N PHE A 25 4.90 8.63 21.70
CA PHE A 25 4.44 9.29 20.49
C PHE A 25 2.91 9.45 20.45
N GLN A 26 2.17 8.43 20.89
CA GLN A 26 0.71 8.45 21.02
C GLN A 26 0.24 9.62 21.89
N PHE A 27 0.83 9.78 23.09
CA PHE A 27 0.49 10.87 24.01
C PHE A 27 0.82 12.25 23.43
N GLN A 28 1.98 12.40 22.80
CA GLN A 28 2.42 13.67 22.23
C GLN A 28 1.53 14.15 21.07
N ASN A 29 0.96 13.23 20.29
CA ASN A 29 0.21 13.53 19.08
C ASN A 29 -1.31 13.34 19.23
N ASN A 30 -1.80 12.97 20.42
CA ASN A 30 -3.21 12.71 20.72
C ASN A 30 -3.84 11.71 19.71
N ILE A 31 -3.14 10.61 19.48
CA ILE A 31 -3.54 9.53 18.58
C ILE A 31 -3.82 8.29 19.41
N ASP A 32 -4.75 7.46 18.96
CA ASP A 32 -5.08 6.22 19.63
C ASP A 32 -4.44 5.03 18.92
N PHE A 33 -3.47 4.35 19.57
CA PHE A 33 -2.79 3.14 19.09
C PHE A 33 -3.14 1.94 19.96
N HIS A 34 -3.50 0.83 19.31
CA HIS A 34 -3.54 -0.48 19.94
C HIS A 34 -2.26 -1.23 19.56
N VAL A 35 -1.33 -1.32 20.52
CA VAL A 35 -0.03 -1.95 20.31
C VAL A 35 -0.06 -3.39 20.81
N HIS A 36 0.28 -4.32 19.92
CA HIS A 36 0.39 -5.75 20.21
C HIS A 36 1.85 -6.20 20.06
N THR A 37 2.38 -6.90 21.05
CA THR A 37 3.75 -7.42 21.03
C THR A 37 3.76 -8.94 20.86
N PHE A 38 4.65 -9.44 20.03
CA PHE A 38 4.83 -10.85 19.71
C PHE A 38 6.31 -11.18 19.81
N GLN A 39 6.65 -12.31 20.44
CA GLN A 39 8.03 -12.85 20.50
C GLN A 39 8.20 -14.02 19.50
N SER A 40 7.24 -14.23 18.62
CA SER A 40 7.18 -15.34 17.66
C SER A 40 6.51 -14.87 16.37
N GLY A 41 7.16 -15.13 15.23
CA GLY A 41 6.60 -14.82 13.92
C GLY A 41 5.34 -15.64 13.62
N ASN A 42 5.27 -16.88 14.11
CA ASN A 42 4.09 -17.71 13.97
C ASN A 42 2.91 -17.18 14.79
N ALA A 43 3.15 -16.61 15.98
CA ALA A 43 2.11 -15.96 16.77
C ALA A 43 1.55 -14.73 16.07
N LEU A 44 2.41 -13.89 15.47
CA LEU A 44 2.00 -12.76 14.64
C LEU A 44 1.16 -13.21 13.44
N LEU A 45 1.59 -14.24 12.70
CA LEU A 45 0.84 -14.76 11.54
C LEU A 45 -0.54 -15.28 11.93
N ASN A 46 -0.65 -15.98 13.06
CA ASN A 46 -1.93 -16.48 13.54
C ASN A 46 -2.88 -15.33 13.88
N LYS A 47 -2.36 -14.26 14.50
CA LYS A 47 -3.15 -13.07 14.80
C LYS A 47 -3.60 -12.35 13.51
N CYS A 48 -2.74 -12.25 12.49
CA CYS A 48 -3.10 -11.68 11.18
C CYS A 48 -4.21 -12.47 10.44
N LYS A 49 -4.44 -13.73 10.79
CA LYS A 49 -5.51 -14.56 10.21
C LYS A 49 -6.86 -14.40 10.90
N THR A 50 -6.87 -13.94 12.15
CA THR A 50 -8.06 -13.75 12.98
C THR A 50 -8.38 -12.26 13.04
N ASP A 51 -9.28 -11.74 12.24
CA ASP A 51 -9.98 -10.44 12.24
C ASP A 51 -9.26 -9.12 12.60
N GLU A 52 -8.04 -9.12 13.15
CA GLU A 52 -7.31 -7.87 13.40
C GLU A 52 -6.38 -7.53 12.24
N SER A 53 -6.78 -6.54 11.44
CA SER A 53 -5.91 -5.96 10.43
C SER A 53 -4.95 -4.97 11.07
N PHE A 54 -3.66 -5.29 11.12
CA PHE A 54 -2.63 -4.34 11.50
C PHE A 54 -2.44 -3.29 10.41
N HIS A 55 -2.21 -2.06 10.84
CA HIS A 55 -1.88 -0.92 9.97
C HIS A 55 -0.36 -0.81 9.79
N VAL A 56 0.38 -1.10 10.86
CA VAL A 56 1.85 -1.07 10.91
C VAL A 56 2.37 -2.32 11.61
N ILE A 57 3.45 -2.90 11.10
CA ILE A 57 4.15 -4.02 11.72
C ILE A 57 5.63 -3.70 11.78
N PHE A 58 6.19 -3.59 12.99
CA PHE A 58 7.62 -3.65 13.24
C PHE A 58 8.01 -5.11 13.35
N LEU A 59 8.90 -5.60 12.50
CA LEU A 59 9.19 -7.03 12.34
C LEU A 59 10.70 -7.28 12.32
N ASP A 60 11.20 -8.03 13.29
CA ASP A 60 12.57 -8.54 13.19
C ASP A 60 12.69 -9.59 12.07
N ILE A 61 13.83 -9.62 11.43
CA ILE A 61 14.15 -10.60 10.38
C ILE A 61 14.62 -11.92 11.00
N GLU A 62 15.42 -11.85 12.06
CA GLU A 62 15.99 -13.03 12.73
C GLU A 62 15.21 -13.36 14.00
N LEU A 63 14.09 -14.09 13.84
CA LEU A 63 13.31 -14.59 14.94
C LEU A 63 13.75 -16.01 15.31
N SER A 64 13.66 -16.37 16.58
CA SER A 64 14.07 -17.69 17.08
C SER A 64 13.27 -18.86 16.45
N ASP A 65 12.03 -18.60 16.02
CA ASP A 65 11.11 -19.62 15.48
C ASP A 65 10.92 -19.53 13.95
N SER A 66 11.38 -18.44 13.30
CA SER A 66 11.05 -18.18 11.90
C SER A 66 11.93 -17.06 11.31
N ASN A 67 11.89 -16.94 9.99
CA ASN A 67 12.51 -15.81 9.29
C ASN A 67 11.48 -14.72 8.99
N GLY A 68 11.73 -13.48 9.43
CA GLY A 68 10.83 -12.35 9.26
C GLY A 68 10.50 -12.02 7.81
N LEU A 69 11.42 -12.28 6.86
CA LEU A 69 11.12 -12.10 5.43
C LEU A 69 10.05 -13.08 4.94
N GLU A 70 10.10 -14.34 5.40
CA GLU A 70 9.07 -15.33 5.05
C GLU A 70 7.73 -15.00 5.72
N ILE A 71 7.75 -14.50 6.95
CA ILE A 71 6.57 -13.98 7.64
C ILE A 71 5.95 -12.83 6.84
N ALA A 72 6.77 -11.86 6.42
CA ALA A 72 6.33 -10.73 5.61
C ALA A 72 5.71 -11.17 4.27
N LYS A 73 6.31 -12.16 3.57
CA LYS A 73 5.75 -12.74 2.34
C LYS A 73 4.36 -13.34 2.57
N GLN A 74 4.16 -14.03 3.70
CA GLN A 74 2.85 -14.60 4.02
C GLN A 74 1.83 -13.51 4.35
N ILE A 75 2.21 -12.47 5.11
CA ILE A 75 1.36 -11.31 5.40
C ILE A 75 0.94 -10.61 4.10
N ARG A 76 1.86 -10.41 3.15
CA ARG A 76 1.57 -9.77 1.85
C ARG A 76 0.53 -10.52 1.00
N LYS A 77 0.41 -11.84 1.17
CA LYS A 77 -0.64 -12.63 0.47
C LYS A 77 -2.06 -12.28 0.94
N SER A 78 -2.21 -11.90 2.20
CA SER A 78 -3.51 -11.56 2.82
C SER A 78 -3.73 -10.06 2.94
N ASN A 79 -2.68 -9.29 3.24
CA ASN A 79 -2.73 -7.83 3.39
C ASN A 79 -1.53 -7.18 2.70
N ARG A 80 -1.75 -6.63 1.50
CA ARG A 80 -0.70 -5.93 0.72
C ARG A 80 -0.45 -4.50 1.18
N TYR A 81 -1.33 -3.92 2.01
CA TYR A 81 -1.28 -2.50 2.39
C TYR A 81 -0.67 -2.23 3.77
N VAL A 82 -0.55 -3.24 4.62
CA VAL A 82 0.07 -3.07 5.93
C VAL A 82 1.49 -2.51 5.77
N LYS A 83 1.84 -1.47 6.53
CA LYS A 83 3.18 -0.89 6.52
C LYS A 83 4.11 -1.80 7.32
N ILE A 84 4.96 -2.57 6.61
CA ILE A 84 5.96 -3.43 7.25
C ILE A 84 7.25 -2.65 7.38
N ILE A 85 7.73 -2.51 8.59
CA ILE A 85 9.01 -1.91 8.97
C ILE A 85 9.89 -3.03 9.50
N PHE A 86 10.93 -3.39 8.77
CA PHE A 86 11.90 -4.34 9.31
C PHE A 86 12.78 -3.67 10.34
N VAL A 87 13.06 -4.40 11.43
CA VAL A 87 13.95 -3.96 12.52
C VAL A 87 15.01 -5.02 12.67
N SER A 88 16.25 -4.77 12.27
CA SER A 88 17.30 -5.80 12.28
C SER A 88 18.68 -5.23 12.55
N SER A 89 19.55 -6.06 13.16
CA SER A 89 20.98 -5.77 13.32
C SER A 89 21.80 -6.02 12.04
N HIS A 90 21.16 -6.59 10.99
CA HIS A 90 21.78 -7.07 9.77
C HIS A 90 21.36 -6.24 8.56
N PRO A 91 22.06 -5.14 8.23
CA PRO A 91 21.70 -4.26 7.12
C PRO A 91 21.76 -4.94 5.74
N GLU A 92 22.49 -6.06 5.59
CA GLU A 92 22.58 -6.86 4.37
C GLU A 92 21.21 -7.41 3.93
N TYR A 93 20.27 -7.61 4.84
CA TYR A 93 18.92 -8.04 4.51
C TYR A 93 18.07 -6.95 3.83
N SER A 94 18.54 -5.69 3.83
CA SER A 94 17.80 -4.61 3.20
C SER A 94 17.52 -4.91 1.73
N ILE A 95 18.49 -5.44 0.98
CA ILE A 95 18.36 -5.80 -0.44
C ILE A 95 17.35 -6.93 -0.63
N SER A 96 17.43 -8.00 0.15
CA SER A 96 16.52 -9.15 0.04
C SER A 96 15.09 -8.81 0.48
N SER A 97 14.92 -7.80 1.33
CA SER A 97 13.63 -7.33 1.81
C SER A 97 12.77 -6.65 0.73
N PHE A 98 13.37 -6.13 -0.36
CA PHE A 98 12.63 -5.48 -1.46
C PHE A 98 11.54 -6.37 -2.07
N SER A 99 11.73 -7.69 -2.04
CA SER A 99 10.74 -8.64 -2.57
C SER A 99 9.37 -8.60 -1.87
N VAL A 100 9.30 -8.05 -0.66
CA VAL A 100 8.07 -7.92 0.14
C VAL A 100 7.57 -6.48 0.23
N HIS A 101 8.20 -5.55 -0.50
CA HIS A 101 7.87 -4.12 -0.49
C HIS A 101 7.73 -3.57 0.93
N PRO A 102 8.83 -3.55 1.73
CA PRO A 102 8.78 -2.98 3.07
C PRO A 102 8.52 -1.49 2.98
N TYR A 103 7.88 -0.95 4.02
CA TYR A 103 7.75 0.50 4.15
C TYR A 103 9.10 1.14 4.51
N TYR A 104 9.82 0.52 5.43
CA TYR A 104 11.12 0.99 5.89
C TYR A 104 11.98 -0.16 6.41
N PHE A 105 13.30 0.08 6.50
CA PHE A 105 14.26 -0.80 7.12
C PHE A 105 15.00 -0.04 8.25
N LEU A 106 14.70 -0.37 9.49
CA LEU A 106 15.28 0.25 10.68
C LEU A 106 16.41 -0.63 11.22
N THR A 107 17.64 -0.12 11.17
CA THR A 107 18.81 -0.87 11.67
C THR A 107 18.94 -0.72 13.18
N LYS A 108 19.18 -1.83 13.91
CA LYS A 108 19.56 -1.83 15.33
C LYS A 108 21.06 -1.49 15.47
N PRO A 109 21.47 -0.66 16.46
CA PRO A 109 20.65 0.10 17.37
C PRO A 109 20.04 1.35 16.70
N PHE A 110 18.81 1.70 17.08
CA PHE A 110 18.09 2.87 16.59
C PHE A 110 17.84 3.87 17.73
N THR A 111 17.59 5.14 17.36
CA THR A 111 17.25 6.19 18.33
C THR A 111 15.74 6.36 18.46
N ASN A 112 15.29 6.96 19.58
CA ASN A 112 13.88 7.28 19.78
C ASN A 112 13.36 8.23 18.70
N GLU A 113 14.19 9.22 18.31
CA GLU A 113 13.87 10.23 17.31
C GLU A 113 13.64 9.59 15.94
N ALA A 114 14.47 8.61 15.56
CA ALA A 114 14.32 7.90 14.29
C ALA A 114 12.98 7.16 14.22
N VAL A 115 12.58 6.48 15.30
CA VAL A 115 11.28 5.79 15.36
C VAL A 115 10.12 6.78 15.37
N MET A 116 10.21 7.89 16.11
CA MET A 116 9.17 8.93 16.15
C MET A 116 8.99 9.60 14.79
N LYS A 117 10.07 9.91 14.09
CA LYS A 117 10.03 10.44 12.72
C LYS A 117 9.33 9.47 11.79
N LEU A 118 9.73 8.20 11.81
CA LEU A 118 9.14 7.14 11.01
C LEU A 118 7.64 6.96 11.28
N LEU A 119 7.20 7.02 12.54
CA LEU A 119 5.78 6.98 12.90
C LEU A 119 5.02 8.18 12.32
N SER A 120 5.61 9.38 12.33
CA SER A 120 5.00 10.58 11.73
C SER A 120 4.76 10.40 10.22
N GLU A 121 5.75 9.86 9.49
CA GLU A 121 5.67 9.57 8.06
C GLU A 121 4.61 8.51 7.76
N VAL A 122 4.62 7.41 8.53
CA VAL A 122 3.62 6.33 8.40
C VAL A 122 2.21 6.87 8.63
N LEU A 123 2.01 7.72 9.63
CA LEU A 123 0.70 8.33 9.92
C LEU A 123 0.22 9.23 8.80
N TYR A 124 1.12 10.08 8.30
CA TYR A 124 0.81 10.93 7.16
C TYR A 124 0.33 10.10 5.96
N ASP A 125 1.05 9.03 5.62
CA ASP A 125 0.69 8.13 4.53
C ASP A 125 -0.64 7.40 4.76
N ILE A 126 -0.89 6.92 5.99
CA ILE A 126 -2.16 6.27 6.34
C ILE A 126 -3.32 7.26 6.25
N GLN A 127 -3.13 8.50 6.68
CA GLN A 127 -4.15 9.55 6.59
C GLN A 127 -4.39 9.97 5.14
N ALA A 128 -3.34 10.17 4.35
CA ALA A 128 -3.42 10.44 2.92
C ALA A 128 -4.15 9.30 2.17
N SER A 129 -3.85 8.04 2.53
CA SER A 129 -4.52 6.87 1.94
C SER A 129 -6.02 6.81 2.27
N LYS A 130 -6.49 7.37 3.38
CA LYS A 130 -7.93 7.46 3.72
C LYS A 130 -8.70 8.43 2.81
N LEU A 131 -8.04 9.43 2.25
CA LEU A 131 -8.64 10.35 1.26
C LEU A 131 -8.85 9.67 -0.10
N LEU A 132 -8.40 8.45 -0.27
CA LEU A 132 -8.46 7.70 -1.53
C LEU A 132 -9.73 6.82 -1.68
N TYR A 133 -10.77 7.03 -0.87
CA TYR A 133 -12.05 6.38 -1.10
C TYR A 133 -12.94 7.21 -2.01
N THR A 134 -13.60 6.55 -2.94
CA THR A 134 -14.67 7.15 -3.75
C THR A 134 -15.98 6.40 -3.52
N ILE A 135 -17.10 7.13 -3.66
CA ILE A 135 -18.43 6.52 -3.64
C ILE A 135 -18.85 6.27 -5.07
N ILE A 136 -19.29 5.06 -5.36
CA ILE A 136 -19.83 4.65 -6.66
C ILE A 136 -21.30 4.28 -6.53
N ASP A 137 -22.10 4.69 -7.52
CA ASP A 137 -23.51 4.32 -7.61
C ASP A 137 -23.65 3.01 -8.37
N THR A 138 -24.08 1.96 -7.68
CA THR A 138 -24.34 0.62 -8.24
C THR A 138 -25.83 0.34 -8.34
N SER A 139 -26.22 -0.77 -8.97
CA SER A 139 -27.60 -1.23 -8.98
C SER A 139 -28.14 -1.60 -7.58
N GLY A 140 -27.25 -1.91 -6.64
CA GLY A 140 -27.59 -2.25 -5.25
C GLY A 140 -27.50 -1.06 -4.28
N GLY A 141 -27.28 0.17 -4.77
CA GLY A 141 -27.10 1.38 -3.95
C GLY A 141 -25.67 1.92 -3.99
N GLN A 142 -25.37 2.83 -3.08
CA GLN A 142 -24.03 3.45 -2.97
C GLN A 142 -23.05 2.52 -2.30
N GLN A 143 -21.85 2.41 -2.87
CA GLN A 143 -20.74 1.62 -2.33
C GLN A 143 -19.49 2.47 -2.26
N SER A 144 -18.78 2.40 -1.14
CA SER A 144 -17.45 2.97 -0.99
C SER A 144 -16.41 2.03 -1.59
N VAL A 145 -15.47 2.58 -2.38
CA VAL A 145 -14.38 1.84 -3.03
C VAL A 145 -13.07 2.56 -2.74
N ASN A 146 -12.07 1.80 -2.28
CA ASN A 146 -10.73 2.31 -2.12
C ASN A 146 -10.05 2.40 -3.49
N LEU A 147 -9.59 3.59 -3.88
CA LEU A 147 -8.93 3.83 -5.16
C LEU A 147 -7.61 3.06 -5.32
N HIS A 148 -6.94 2.72 -4.22
CA HIS A 148 -5.78 1.85 -4.26
C HIS A 148 -6.10 0.42 -4.72
N ASP A 149 -7.34 -0.05 -4.51
CA ASP A 149 -7.75 -1.39 -4.95
C ASP A 149 -8.20 -1.40 -6.41
N VAL A 150 -8.46 -0.23 -6.97
CA VAL A 150 -8.93 -0.10 -8.34
C VAL A 150 -7.75 -0.17 -9.30
N ILE A 151 -7.71 -1.22 -10.11
CA ILE A 151 -6.64 -1.47 -11.09
C ILE A 151 -6.91 -0.67 -12.37
N TYR A 152 -8.14 -0.73 -12.86
CA TYR A 152 -8.60 0.06 -14.01
C TYR A 152 -10.13 0.14 -14.04
N LEU A 153 -10.65 1.11 -14.79
CA LEU A 153 -12.05 1.22 -15.14
C LEU A 153 -12.21 0.94 -16.63
N PHE A 154 -13.34 0.36 -17.00
CA PHE A 154 -13.67 0.06 -18.40
C PHE A 154 -15.14 0.28 -18.70
N THR A 155 -15.45 0.63 -19.96
CA THR A 155 -16.81 0.80 -20.42
C THR A 155 -17.51 -0.54 -20.58
N ILE A 156 -18.68 -0.72 -19.97
CA ILE A 156 -19.54 -1.88 -20.16
C ILE A 156 -20.63 -1.57 -21.17
N ASP A 157 -21.37 -0.47 -20.95
CA ASP A 157 -22.44 -0.03 -21.84
C ASP A 157 -22.42 1.50 -21.94
N SER A 158 -21.96 2.00 -23.08
CA SER A 158 -21.83 3.45 -23.29
C SER A 158 -23.19 4.16 -23.42
N LYS A 159 -24.26 3.47 -23.91
CA LYS A 159 -25.60 4.04 -24.05
C LYS A 159 -26.28 4.18 -22.69
N LYS A 160 -26.05 3.23 -21.77
CA LYS A 160 -26.62 3.24 -20.42
C LYS A 160 -25.70 3.91 -19.39
N GLU A 161 -24.54 4.42 -19.85
CA GLU A 161 -23.52 5.00 -18.98
C GLU A 161 -23.12 4.05 -17.84
N ILE A 162 -22.83 2.79 -18.17
CA ILE A 162 -22.36 1.78 -17.21
C ILE A 162 -20.89 1.50 -17.46
N ILE A 163 -20.12 1.60 -16.39
CA ILE A 163 -18.69 1.26 -16.36
C ILE A 163 -18.43 0.15 -15.34
N GLY A 164 -17.34 -0.58 -15.54
CA GLY A 164 -16.81 -1.55 -14.60
C GLY A 164 -15.58 -1.02 -13.88
N PHE A 165 -15.50 -1.22 -12.57
CA PHE A 165 -14.30 -1.06 -11.74
C PHE A 165 -13.66 -2.44 -11.57
N SER A 166 -12.44 -2.62 -12.04
CA SER A 166 -11.66 -3.84 -11.82
C SER A 166 -10.84 -3.70 -10.53
N LEU A 167 -11.06 -4.64 -9.59
CA LEU A 167 -10.32 -4.78 -8.33
C LEU A 167 -9.62 -6.15 -8.31
N GLY A 168 -8.96 -6.51 -9.40
CA GLY A 168 -8.38 -7.82 -9.61
C GLY A 168 -9.45 -8.89 -9.90
N LYS A 169 -9.62 -9.82 -8.98
CA LYS A 169 -10.63 -10.90 -9.15
C LYS A 169 -12.08 -10.40 -9.05
N LYS A 170 -12.31 -9.24 -8.45
CA LYS A 170 -13.64 -8.64 -8.27
C LYS A 170 -13.85 -7.51 -9.28
N LYS A 171 -15.03 -7.49 -9.92
CA LYS A 171 -15.49 -6.38 -10.76
C LYS A 171 -16.78 -5.81 -10.19
N ILE A 172 -16.92 -4.49 -10.18
CA ILE A 172 -18.09 -3.78 -9.68
C ILE A 172 -18.61 -2.89 -10.80
N ASN A 173 -19.90 -3.00 -11.11
CA ASN A 173 -20.55 -2.16 -12.10
C ASN A 173 -21.09 -0.89 -11.44
N ALA A 174 -20.82 0.26 -12.03
CA ALA A 174 -21.25 1.55 -11.52
C ALA A 174 -21.75 2.46 -12.65
N LYS A 175 -22.54 3.47 -12.28
CA LYS A 175 -22.99 4.51 -13.21
C LYS A 175 -21.84 5.48 -13.53
N GLY A 176 -21.81 5.95 -14.78
CA GLY A 176 -20.91 6.98 -15.24
C GLY A 176 -20.22 6.66 -16.56
N THR A 177 -19.40 7.57 -17.01
CA THR A 177 -18.58 7.44 -18.23
C THR A 177 -17.08 7.49 -17.87
N ILE A 178 -16.23 6.93 -18.71
CA ILE A 178 -14.78 7.03 -18.52
C ILE A 178 -14.34 8.51 -18.45
N LYS A 179 -14.94 9.39 -19.22
CA LYS A 179 -14.65 10.83 -19.22
C LYS A 179 -14.96 11.47 -17.86
N SER A 180 -16.17 11.22 -17.31
CA SER A 180 -16.57 11.77 -16.02
C SER A 180 -15.72 11.24 -14.86
N TRP A 181 -15.33 9.96 -14.92
CA TRP A 181 -14.47 9.35 -13.94
C TRP A 181 -13.02 9.81 -14.07
N ASN A 182 -12.52 10.05 -15.28
CA ASN A 182 -11.19 10.63 -15.46
C ASN A 182 -11.09 12.02 -14.82
N GLN A 183 -12.12 12.87 -14.97
CA GLN A 183 -12.15 14.19 -14.30
C GLN A 183 -12.08 14.09 -12.78
N LYS A 184 -12.65 13.05 -12.18
CA LYS A 184 -12.63 12.81 -10.74
C LYS A 184 -11.30 12.19 -10.26
N LEU A 185 -10.69 11.34 -11.09
CA LEU A 185 -9.61 10.46 -10.64
C LEU A 185 -8.22 10.80 -11.20
N CYS A 186 -8.10 11.73 -12.16
CA CYS A 186 -6.79 12.08 -12.74
C CYS A 186 -5.79 12.62 -11.70
N SER A 187 -6.26 13.36 -10.69
CA SER A 187 -5.41 13.82 -9.56
C SER A 187 -4.98 12.72 -8.60
N TYR A 188 -5.58 11.53 -8.71
CA TYR A 188 -5.27 10.35 -7.90
C TYR A 188 -4.45 9.30 -8.66
N GLY A 189 -3.76 9.73 -9.74
CA GLY A 189 -2.90 8.83 -10.50
C GLY A 189 -3.63 7.93 -11.49
N PHE A 190 -4.81 8.32 -11.97
CA PHE A 190 -5.50 7.62 -13.04
C PHE A 190 -5.33 8.35 -14.38
N ALA A 191 -5.22 7.58 -15.47
CA ALA A 191 -5.07 8.13 -16.82
C ALA A 191 -5.79 7.29 -17.87
N ILE A 192 -6.33 7.94 -18.91
CA ILE A 192 -6.95 7.24 -20.05
C ILE A 192 -5.83 6.66 -20.92
N CYS A 193 -5.81 5.33 -21.10
CA CYS A 193 -4.84 4.66 -21.98
C CYS A 193 -5.42 4.32 -23.34
N TYR A 194 -6.74 4.12 -23.42
CA TYR A 194 -7.46 3.81 -24.65
C TYR A 194 -8.92 4.27 -24.53
N GLN A 195 -9.65 4.32 -25.68
CA GLN A 195 -11.09 4.61 -25.67
C GLN A 195 -11.82 3.57 -24.80
N GLY A 196 -12.50 4.05 -23.78
CA GLY A 196 -13.23 3.19 -22.84
C GLY A 196 -12.39 2.56 -21.72
N TYR A 197 -11.11 2.92 -21.56
CA TYR A 197 -10.26 2.43 -20.48
C TYR A 197 -9.56 3.57 -19.73
N LEU A 198 -9.67 3.54 -18.40
CA LEU A 198 -8.99 4.44 -17.46
C LEU A 198 -8.18 3.58 -16.50
N ILE A 199 -6.86 3.69 -16.54
CA ILE A 199 -5.94 2.86 -15.74
C ILE A 199 -5.44 3.59 -14.50
N ASN A 200 -5.18 2.85 -13.44
CA ASN A 200 -4.44 3.33 -12.29
C ASN A 200 -2.94 3.13 -12.55
N LEU A 201 -2.19 4.23 -12.59
CA LEU A 201 -0.76 4.21 -12.89
C LEU A 201 0.06 3.43 -11.85
N ALA A 202 -0.41 3.37 -10.60
CA ALA A 202 0.24 2.61 -9.52
C ALA A 202 0.20 1.07 -9.74
N HIS A 203 -0.72 0.59 -10.59
CA HIS A 203 -0.88 -0.82 -10.93
C HIS A 203 -0.25 -1.22 -12.26
N ILE A 204 0.51 -0.34 -12.90
CA ILE A 204 1.23 -0.68 -14.13
C ILE A 204 2.41 -1.59 -13.77
N HIS A 205 2.46 -2.78 -14.39
CA HIS A 205 3.62 -3.66 -14.33
C HIS A 205 4.66 -3.25 -15.37
N TYR A 206 4.27 -3.13 -16.65
CA TYR A 206 5.10 -2.56 -17.72
C TYR A 206 4.26 -2.09 -18.91
N ILE A 207 4.89 -1.31 -19.82
CA ILE A 207 4.25 -0.72 -20.98
C ILE A 207 4.97 -1.21 -22.25
N THR A 208 4.20 -1.76 -23.20
CA THR A 208 4.68 -2.13 -24.52
C THR A 208 4.42 -1.04 -25.57
N SER A 209 4.55 -1.37 -26.86
CA SER A 209 4.26 -0.44 -27.96
C SER A 209 2.77 -0.09 -28.08
N ASP A 210 1.88 -1.01 -27.74
CA ASP A 210 0.45 -0.95 -28.00
C ASP A 210 -0.43 -1.45 -26.84
N GLN A 211 0.19 -1.82 -25.70
CA GLN A 211 -0.50 -2.32 -24.52
C GLN A 211 0.10 -1.79 -23.21
N VAL A 212 -0.73 -1.73 -22.19
CA VAL A 212 -0.33 -1.58 -20.79
C VAL A 212 -0.61 -2.90 -20.08
N ILE A 213 0.39 -3.46 -19.43
CA ILE A 213 0.27 -4.68 -18.64
C ILE A 213 0.14 -4.27 -17.18
N MET A 214 -0.97 -4.67 -16.57
CA MET A 214 -1.25 -4.37 -15.18
C MET A 214 -0.55 -5.39 -14.25
N ASP A 215 -0.43 -5.09 -12.97
CA ASP A 215 0.18 -6.00 -11.96
C ASP A 215 -0.56 -7.33 -11.81
N THR A 216 -1.82 -7.39 -12.22
CA THR A 216 -2.63 -8.61 -12.33
C THR A 216 -2.36 -9.43 -13.60
N MET A 217 -1.41 -8.98 -14.43
CA MET A 217 -1.10 -9.54 -15.76
C MET A 217 -2.20 -9.36 -16.82
N GLU A 218 -3.23 -8.59 -16.53
CA GLU A 218 -4.22 -8.19 -17.53
C GLU A 218 -3.59 -7.22 -18.55
N GLN A 219 -3.86 -7.47 -19.83
CA GLN A 219 -3.33 -6.69 -20.95
C GLN A 219 -4.40 -5.72 -21.44
N LEU A 220 -4.15 -4.44 -21.33
CA LEU A 220 -5.07 -3.40 -21.76
C LEU A 220 -4.55 -2.69 -23.02
N PRO A 221 -5.41 -2.30 -23.97
CA PRO A 221 -4.95 -1.61 -25.18
C PRO A 221 -4.40 -0.22 -24.85
N LEU A 222 -3.35 0.18 -25.54
CA LEU A 222 -2.73 1.50 -25.44
C LEU A 222 -2.81 2.23 -26.78
N LYS A 223 -3.42 3.41 -26.79
CA LYS A 223 -3.44 4.26 -27.99
C LYS A 223 -2.04 4.83 -28.21
N ARG A 224 -1.47 4.66 -29.43
CA ARG A 224 -0.12 5.11 -29.78
C ARG A 224 0.15 6.58 -29.44
N SER A 225 -0.85 7.46 -29.66
CA SER A 225 -0.72 8.89 -29.36
C SER A 225 -0.68 9.21 -27.84
N LEU A 226 -1.09 8.31 -26.97
CA LEU A 226 -1.09 8.47 -25.50
C LEU A 226 0.12 7.81 -24.83
N ARG A 227 0.90 7.02 -25.60
CA ARG A 227 2.01 6.22 -25.04
C ARG A 227 3.03 7.09 -24.31
N SER A 228 3.54 8.15 -24.95
CA SER A 228 4.55 9.03 -24.35
C SER A 228 4.04 9.75 -23.10
N GLU A 229 2.76 10.13 -23.11
CA GLU A 229 2.11 10.77 -21.97
C GLU A 229 1.98 9.77 -20.80
N ILE A 230 1.47 8.58 -21.04
CA ILE A 230 1.34 7.53 -20.01
C ILE A 230 2.71 7.14 -19.45
N GLN A 231 3.74 6.98 -20.29
CA GLN A 231 5.10 6.70 -19.84
C GLN A 231 5.64 7.82 -18.94
N LYS A 232 5.44 9.09 -19.31
CA LYS A 232 5.86 10.23 -18.51
C LYS A 232 5.14 10.28 -17.16
N LEU A 233 3.83 10.07 -17.15
CA LEU A 233 3.04 10.05 -15.92
C LEU A 233 3.46 8.90 -14.99
N TYR A 234 3.69 7.71 -15.55
CA TYR A 234 4.17 6.54 -14.81
C TYR A 234 5.55 6.78 -14.20
N LEU A 235 6.52 7.31 -14.96
CA LEU A 235 7.85 7.63 -14.47
C LEU A 235 7.83 8.72 -13.37
N ASN A 236 7.00 9.75 -13.52
CA ASN A 236 6.84 10.77 -12.49
C ASN A 236 6.30 10.17 -11.18
N GLN A 237 5.38 9.21 -11.26
CA GLN A 237 4.85 8.53 -10.07
C GLN A 237 5.91 7.64 -9.41
N VAL A 238 6.73 6.94 -10.18
CA VAL A 238 7.86 6.13 -9.68
C VAL A 238 8.94 7.03 -9.06
N ASN A 239 9.30 8.14 -9.72
CA ASN A 239 10.32 9.09 -9.22
C ASN A 239 9.86 9.83 -7.96
N TYR A 240 8.57 10.11 -7.80
CA TYR A 240 8.04 10.71 -6.56
C TYR A 240 8.29 9.80 -5.34
N PHE A 241 8.24 8.48 -5.54
CA PHE A 241 8.62 7.51 -4.50
C PHE A 241 10.14 7.45 -4.27
N ASP A 242 10.96 7.80 -5.26
CA ASP A 242 12.43 7.73 -5.19
C ASP A 242 13.04 9.05 -4.64
N GLU A 243 12.48 10.22 -4.96
CA GLU A 243 12.92 11.52 -4.46
C GLU A 243 12.53 11.78 -3.02
N SER A 244 11.40 11.28 -2.55
CA SER A 244 11.05 11.30 -1.12
C SER A 244 12.03 10.47 -0.27
N ARG A 245 12.85 9.61 -0.91
CA ARG A 245 13.92 8.81 -0.29
C ARG A 245 15.32 9.42 -0.41
N LYS A 246 15.54 10.37 -1.32
CA LYS A 246 16.86 10.99 -1.57
C LYS A 246 17.12 12.30 -0.82
N GLY A 247 16.16 12.79 -0.05
CA GLY A 247 16.29 14.04 0.72
C GLY A 247 17.14 13.89 2.00
N GLU A 248 17.82 12.76 2.25
CA GLU A 248 18.63 12.53 3.45
C GLU A 248 19.88 11.67 3.11
N LEU A 249 20.89 12.31 2.57
CA LEU A 249 22.30 11.95 2.72
C LEU A 249 23.04 13.09 3.39
#